data_0bed1c0cbd69b278b7618dc84523a99a
#
_entry.id   0bed1c0cbd69b278b7618dc84523a99a
#
_cell.length_a   1.000
_cell.length_b   1.000
_cell.length_c   1.000
_cell.angle_alpha   90.00
_cell.angle_beta   90.00
_cell.angle_gamma   90.00
#
_symmetry.space_group_name_H-M   'P 1'
#
loop_
_entity.id
_entity.type
_entity.pdbx_description
1 polymer ?
#
loop_
_entity_poly.entity_id
_entity_poly.type
_entity_poly.pdbx_seq_one_letter_code
_entity_poly.pdbx_strand_id
1 'polypeptide(L)'
;GRLSYTLSSTKDNQWGQSSGYASRTATPQDAFNMNVGEYATSIFDSPHRVILAPIIRIPGPGEDMGFANILFGGWTMSAVVELVSGAPLNAVASSGQSSTNCGGACGRQRPNVSGSASSSGSDSARVASKGQESARWFNASAFTNAGKGVLGSAPRTITEDRYQFRKNIDMVIAKDTEIGAGAVAQVRFELLNVTNTPKFGGISSNAYNSSSFGRVTQQVGFMRIWQLSFRLTY
;
A
#
# COMPACT_ATOMS: atom_id res chain seq x y z
N GLY A 1 -14.95 7.14 -19.78
CA GLY A 1 -14.05 6.56 -18.79
C GLY A 1 -12.59 6.73 -19.17
N ARG A 2 -11.70 6.44 -18.23
CA ARG A 2 -10.25 6.53 -18.42
C ARG A 2 -9.59 5.26 -17.86
N LEU A 3 -8.61 4.73 -18.59
CA LEU A 3 -7.71 3.67 -18.13
C LEU A 3 -6.28 4.17 -18.25
N SER A 4 -5.50 4.00 -17.19
CA SER A 4 -4.06 4.27 -17.18
C SER A 4 -3.34 3.07 -16.58
N TYR A 5 -2.30 2.61 -17.24
CA TYR A 5 -1.37 1.61 -16.74
C TYR A 5 0.04 2.16 -16.74
N THR A 6 0.73 2.00 -15.63
CA THR A 6 2.13 2.39 -15.50
C THR A 6 2.94 1.17 -15.09
N LEU A 7 3.98 0.89 -15.86
CA LEU A 7 5.05 -0.05 -15.51
C LEU A 7 6.29 0.76 -15.16
N SER A 8 6.85 0.53 -13.99
CA SER A 8 8.02 1.26 -13.52
C SER A 8 9.00 0.35 -12.78
N SER A 9 10.27 0.74 -12.77
CA SER A 9 11.31 0.13 -11.95
C SER A 9 12.23 1.23 -11.45
N THR A 10 12.35 1.33 -10.16
CA THR A 10 13.17 2.36 -9.52
C THR A 10 14.26 1.71 -8.67
N LYS A 11 15.49 2.13 -8.89
CA LYS A 11 16.65 1.71 -8.10
C LYS A 11 17.40 2.93 -7.58
N ASP A 12 17.94 2.81 -6.40
CA ASP A 12 18.76 3.83 -5.78
C ASP A 12 19.81 3.20 -4.84
N ASN A 13 20.77 3.98 -4.39
CA ASN A 13 21.77 3.58 -3.40
C ASN A 13 21.57 4.28 -2.05
N GLN A 14 20.57 5.14 -1.96
CA GLN A 14 20.21 5.85 -0.75
C GLN A 14 18.74 6.19 -0.78
N TRP A 15 18.03 6.08 0.35
CA TRP A 15 16.65 6.43 0.44
C TRP A 15 16.35 7.26 1.68
N GLY A 16 15.48 8.25 1.46
CA GLY A 16 14.86 9.00 2.52
C GLY A 16 15.71 10.12 3.08
N GLN A 17 15.82 11.21 2.36
CA GLN A 17 15.89 12.50 3.02
C GLN A 17 14.49 12.89 3.48
N SER A 18 14.13 12.55 4.67
CA SER A 18 12.99 13.13 5.33
C SER A 18 13.48 14.29 6.17
N SER A 19 13.16 15.49 5.74
CA SER A 19 13.28 16.67 6.56
C SER A 19 12.57 16.43 7.91
N GLY A 20 13.32 16.35 8.98
CA GLY A 20 12.80 16.25 10.34
C GLY A 20 12.73 14.86 10.96
N TYR A 21 12.67 13.82 10.18
CA TYR A 21 12.87 12.45 10.63
C TYR A 21 14.10 11.90 9.92
N ALA A 22 15.27 12.20 10.44
CA ALA A 22 16.48 11.48 10.07
C ALA A 22 16.27 10.02 10.48
N SER A 23 15.52 9.31 9.67
CA SER A 23 15.36 7.89 9.81
C SER A 23 16.75 7.32 9.64
N ARG A 24 17.29 6.73 10.70
CA ARG A 24 18.58 6.01 10.67
C ARG A 24 18.61 4.90 9.62
N THR A 25 17.50 4.67 8.94
CA THR A 25 17.35 3.75 7.82
C THR A 25 17.77 4.34 6.47
N ALA A 26 18.01 5.65 6.41
CA ALA A 26 18.47 6.33 5.19
C ALA A 26 19.99 6.26 4.99
N THR A 27 20.75 6.00 6.05
CA THR A 27 22.20 5.89 5.96
C THR A 27 22.62 4.50 5.48
N PRO A 28 23.61 4.42 4.59
CA PRO A 28 24.10 3.15 4.08
C PRO A 28 24.73 2.32 5.20
N GLN A 29 24.66 0.99 5.08
CA GLN A 29 25.37 0.09 5.98
C GLN A 29 26.89 0.21 5.80
N ASP A 30 27.32 0.35 4.54
CA ASP A 30 28.69 0.55 4.14
C ASP A 30 28.80 1.79 3.24
N ALA A 31 29.23 2.90 3.83
CA ALA A 31 29.40 4.16 3.11
C ALA A 31 30.56 4.12 2.10
N PHE A 32 31.46 3.15 2.21
CA PHE A 32 32.60 3.00 1.31
C PHE A 32 32.28 2.14 0.09
N ASN A 33 31.10 1.47 0.11
CA ASN A 33 30.72 0.54 -0.95
C ASN A 33 29.27 0.80 -1.44
N MET A 34 29.00 2.03 -1.77
CA MET A 34 27.63 2.50 -2.15
C MET A 34 27.10 1.83 -3.43
N ASN A 35 27.97 1.44 -4.34
CA ASN A 35 27.54 0.94 -5.66
C ASN A 35 27.25 -0.56 -5.68
N VAL A 36 27.80 -1.33 -4.77
CA VAL A 36 27.62 -2.78 -4.72
C VAL A 36 26.70 -3.18 -3.55
N GLY A 37 27.02 -2.72 -2.35
CA GLY A 37 26.28 -3.11 -1.16
C GLY A 37 24.97 -2.36 -0.95
N GLU A 38 24.87 -1.14 -1.46
CA GLU A 38 23.74 -0.25 -1.21
C GLU A 38 22.84 -0.03 -2.43
N TYR A 39 23.34 -0.28 -3.65
CA TYR A 39 22.51 -0.13 -4.85
C TYR A 39 21.47 -1.26 -4.93
N ALA A 40 20.20 -0.92 -4.75
CA ALA A 40 19.11 -1.87 -4.73
C ALA A 40 17.81 -1.23 -5.24
N THR A 41 16.77 -2.03 -5.35
CA THR A 41 15.42 -1.52 -5.64
C THR A 41 15.02 -0.51 -4.58
N SER A 42 14.50 0.64 -5.00
CA SER A 42 14.04 1.69 -4.11
C SER A 42 12.84 1.26 -3.27
N ILE A 43 12.74 1.75 -2.05
CA ILE A 43 11.53 1.56 -1.23
C ILE A 43 10.28 2.21 -1.84
N PHE A 44 10.46 3.12 -2.78
CA PHE A 44 9.37 3.77 -3.52
C PHE A 44 9.00 3.01 -4.78
N ASP A 45 9.69 1.91 -5.09
CA ASP A 45 9.42 1.11 -6.26
C ASP A 45 8.04 0.45 -6.19
N SER A 46 7.25 0.67 -7.24
CA SER A 46 5.91 0.10 -7.40
C SER A 46 5.74 -0.32 -8.86
N PRO A 47 6.12 -1.57 -9.21
CA PRO A 47 6.24 -2.00 -10.60
C PRO A 47 4.97 -1.80 -11.42
N HIS A 48 3.83 -2.09 -10.86
CA HIS A 48 2.57 -2.03 -11.59
C HIS A 48 1.59 -1.09 -10.90
N ARG A 49 1.04 -0.15 -11.67
CA ARG A 49 -0.06 0.70 -11.25
C ARG A 49 -1.12 0.76 -12.34
N VAL A 50 -2.35 0.38 -11.99
CA VAL A 50 -3.52 0.50 -12.84
C VAL A 50 -4.50 1.47 -12.19
N ILE A 51 -4.98 2.41 -12.95
CA ILE A 51 -6.09 3.30 -12.57
C ILE A 51 -7.15 3.19 -13.64
N LEU A 52 -8.36 2.80 -13.23
CA LEU A 52 -9.52 2.75 -14.09
C LEU A 52 -10.62 3.65 -13.50
N ALA A 53 -11.11 4.58 -14.29
CA ALA A 53 -12.16 5.53 -13.91
C ALA A 53 -13.32 5.50 -14.93
N PRO A 54 -14.19 4.47 -14.87
CA PRO A 54 -15.35 4.38 -15.73
C PRO A 54 -16.43 5.39 -15.30
N ILE A 55 -17.16 5.90 -16.29
CA ILE A 55 -18.40 6.64 -16.11
C ILE A 55 -19.44 6.01 -17.03
N ILE A 56 -20.52 5.54 -16.45
CA ILE A 56 -21.61 4.87 -17.15
C ILE A 56 -22.87 5.67 -16.90
N ARG A 57 -23.47 6.14 -17.97
CA ARG A 57 -24.82 6.72 -17.94
C ARG A 57 -25.81 5.62 -18.30
N ILE A 58 -26.76 5.38 -17.43
CA ILE A 58 -27.78 4.37 -17.62
C ILE A 58 -28.91 5.05 -18.41
N PRO A 59 -29.20 4.58 -19.64
CA PRO A 59 -30.29 5.16 -20.42
C PRO A 59 -31.61 4.94 -19.70
N GLY A 60 -32.44 5.97 -19.65
CA GLY A 60 -33.78 5.87 -19.15
C GLY A 60 -34.73 5.22 -20.18
N PRO A 61 -35.95 4.90 -19.80
CA PRO A 61 -36.95 4.26 -20.65
C PRO A 61 -37.50 5.15 -21.77
N GLY A 62 -37.08 6.41 -21.86
CA GLY A 62 -37.51 7.39 -22.85
C GLY A 62 -38.38 8.50 -22.26
N GLU A 63 -38.37 9.65 -22.91
CA GLU A 63 -39.12 10.85 -22.43
C GLU A 63 -40.61 10.63 -22.41
N ASP A 64 -41.15 9.81 -23.34
CA ASP A 64 -42.58 9.53 -23.48
C ASP A 64 -43.16 8.69 -22.33
N MET A 65 -42.35 8.09 -21.47
CA MET A 65 -42.79 7.22 -20.39
C MET A 65 -43.03 7.94 -19.05
N GLY A 66 -43.10 9.27 -19.04
CA GLY A 66 -43.55 10.06 -17.90
C GLY A 66 -42.93 9.65 -16.54
N PHE A 67 -43.76 9.11 -15.63
CA PHE A 67 -43.34 8.70 -14.30
C PHE A 67 -42.21 7.63 -14.28
N ALA A 68 -42.22 6.72 -15.27
CA ALA A 68 -41.18 5.71 -15.38
C ALA A 68 -39.81 6.35 -15.69
N ASN A 69 -39.76 7.42 -16.48
CA ASN A 69 -38.55 8.15 -16.74
C ASN A 69 -38.02 8.88 -15.48
N ILE A 70 -38.94 9.41 -14.66
CA ILE A 70 -38.59 10.01 -13.38
C ILE A 70 -37.88 8.99 -12.46
N LEU A 71 -38.35 7.73 -12.44
CA LEU A 71 -37.75 6.70 -11.58
C LEU A 71 -36.48 6.07 -12.16
N PHE A 72 -36.48 5.75 -13.45
CA PHE A 72 -35.46 4.93 -14.09
C PHE A 72 -34.46 5.73 -14.96
N GLY A 73 -34.79 6.99 -15.31
CA GLY A 73 -33.91 7.88 -16.05
C GLY A 73 -32.93 8.64 -15.16
N GLY A 74 -31.93 9.27 -15.78
CA GLY A 74 -31.00 10.18 -15.11
C GLY A 74 -29.97 9.54 -14.18
N TRP A 75 -29.80 8.22 -14.25
CA TRP A 75 -28.79 7.52 -13.44
C TRP A 75 -27.41 7.59 -14.06
N THR A 76 -26.43 7.93 -13.24
CA THR A 76 -25.01 7.90 -13.60
C THR A 76 -24.26 7.10 -12.54
N MET A 77 -23.46 6.14 -12.97
CA MET A 77 -22.56 5.40 -12.13
C MET A 77 -21.13 5.73 -12.53
N SER A 78 -20.30 6.08 -11.57
CA SER A 78 -18.87 6.27 -11.76
C SER A 78 -18.08 5.53 -10.68
N ALA A 79 -16.87 5.10 -11.02
CA ALA A 79 -16.00 4.45 -10.08
C ALA A 79 -14.56 4.88 -10.30
N VAL A 80 -13.74 4.75 -9.27
CA VAL A 80 -12.28 4.82 -9.37
C VAL A 80 -11.73 3.52 -8.80
N VAL A 81 -11.07 2.76 -9.66
CA VAL A 81 -10.38 1.52 -9.30
C VAL A 81 -8.89 1.81 -9.33
N GLU A 82 -8.22 1.64 -8.20
CA GLU A 82 -6.77 1.75 -8.08
C GLU A 82 -6.18 0.39 -7.67
N LEU A 83 -5.27 -0.12 -8.51
CA LEU A 83 -4.52 -1.35 -8.28
C LEU A 83 -3.04 -1.01 -8.33
N VAL A 84 -2.31 -1.23 -7.23
CA VAL A 84 -0.90 -0.82 -7.11
C VAL A 84 -0.09 -1.91 -6.42
N SER A 85 1.02 -2.30 -7.03
CA SER A 85 1.99 -3.21 -6.42
C SER A 85 2.54 -2.63 -5.12
N GLY A 86 2.75 -3.50 -4.15
CA GLY A 86 3.40 -3.12 -2.90
C GLY A 86 4.85 -2.70 -3.11
N ALA A 87 5.34 -1.81 -2.26
CA ALA A 87 6.76 -1.47 -2.16
C ALA A 87 7.56 -2.66 -1.61
N PRO A 88 8.86 -2.77 -1.91
CA PRO A 88 9.70 -3.82 -1.35
C PRO A 88 9.88 -3.63 0.16
N LEU A 89 10.15 -4.70 0.86
CA LEU A 89 10.43 -4.71 2.28
C LEU A 89 11.93 -4.53 2.56
N ASN A 90 12.25 -4.25 3.80
CA ASN A 90 13.63 -4.24 4.29
C ASN A 90 13.73 -4.97 5.63
N ALA A 91 14.88 -5.52 5.92
CA ALA A 91 15.19 -6.10 7.21
C ALA A 91 16.38 -5.38 7.82
N VAL A 92 16.26 -4.97 9.08
CA VAL A 92 17.33 -4.29 9.81
C VAL A 92 17.57 -4.95 11.17
N ALA A 93 18.81 -4.96 11.61
CA ALA A 93 19.15 -5.40 12.93
C ALA A 93 18.85 -4.31 13.97
N SER A 94 18.57 -4.71 15.21
CA SER A 94 18.43 -3.74 16.29
C SER A 94 19.79 -3.05 16.60
N SER A 95 19.72 -1.82 17.10
CA SER A 95 20.86 -0.95 17.36
C SER A 95 21.91 -1.49 18.35
N GLY A 96 21.69 -2.64 18.94
CA GLY A 96 22.63 -3.26 19.90
C GLY A 96 23.41 -4.45 19.35
N GLN A 97 23.19 -4.83 18.10
CA GLN A 97 23.72 -6.10 17.59
C GLN A 97 24.95 -5.97 16.68
N SER A 98 25.23 -4.80 16.19
CA SER A 98 26.45 -4.59 15.44
C SER A 98 27.37 -3.66 16.19
N SER A 99 28.54 -4.12 16.41
CA SER A 99 29.64 -3.35 17.03
C SER A 99 30.38 -2.47 16.04
N THR A 100 29.85 -2.16 14.89
CA THR A 100 30.31 -1.03 14.11
C THR A 100 29.83 0.21 14.86
N ASN A 101 30.61 0.61 15.84
CA ASN A 101 30.33 1.70 16.76
C ASN A 101 30.55 3.05 16.08
N CYS A 102 29.71 3.36 15.12
CA CYS A 102 29.76 4.65 14.45
C CYS A 102 28.85 5.68 15.12
N GLY A 103 28.58 5.54 16.39
CA GLY A 103 27.92 6.55 17.21
C GLY A 103 26.54 7.00 16.69
N GLY A 104 25.80 6.17 15.99
CA GLY A 104 24.52 6.51 15.36
C GLY A 104 24.62 7.16 13.98
N ALA A 105 25.83 7.41 13.49
CA ALA A 105 26.07 7.96 12.15
C ALA A 105 26.05 6.89 11.05
N CYS A 106 26.29 5.62 11.39
CA CYS A 106 26.09 4.50 10.47
C CYS A 106 24.65 4.06 10.47
N GLY A 107 24.12 3.77 9.31
CA GLY A 107 22.80 3.24 9.11
C GLY A 107 22.52 1.99 9.93
N ARG A 108 21.26 1.60 9.97
CA ARG A 108 20.92 0.35 10.65
C ARG A 108 21.56 -0.80 9.91
N GLN A 109 22.30 -1.60 10.66
CA GLN A 109 22.91 -2.80 10.14
C GLN A 109 21.85 -3.79 9.70
N ARG A 110 22.17 -4.53 8.68
CA ARG A 110 21.30 -5.58 8.15
C ARG A 110 21.69 -6.94 8.75
N PRO A 111 20.75 -7.87 8.92
CA PRO A 111 21.08 -9.25 9.27
C PRO A 111 21.73 -9.96 8.08
N ASN A 112 22.24 -11.17 8.29
CA ASN A 112 22.46 -12.10 7.20
C ASN A 112 21.12 -12.66 6.72
N VAL A 113 21.02 -12.98 5.45
CA VAL A 113 19.88 -13.70 4.87
C VAL A 113 20.36 -14.95 4.17
N SER A 114 19.69 -16.07 4.38
CA SER A 114 19.93 -17.34 3.73
C SER A 114 18.60 -17.97 3.29
N GLY A 115 18.51 -18.38 2.05
CA GLY A 115 17.26 -18.87 1.45
C GLY A 115 16.26 -17.75 1.16
N SER A 116 15.00 -18.12 0.96
CA SER A 116 13.94 -17.15 0.64
C SER A 116 13.48 -16.39 1.86
N ALA A 117 13.45 -15.07 1.76
CA ALA A 117 12.88 -14.18 2.76
C ALA A 117 11.34 -14.15 2.71
N SER A 118 10.75 -14.61 1.62
CA SER A 118 9.30 -14.61 1.46
C SER A 118 8.63 -15.68 2.33
N SER A 119 7.55 -15.31 2.99
CA SER A 119 6.65 -16.28 3.63
C SER A 119 5.63 -16.79 2.62
N SER A 120 5.24 -18.05 2.75
CA SER A 120 4.17 -18.64 1.95
C SER A 120 2.79 -18.18 2.43
N GLY A 121 1.83 -18.13 1.52
CA GLY A 121 0.43 -17.87 1.81
C GLY A 121 -0.12 -16.55 1.27
N SER A 122 -1.42 -16.38 1.44
CA SER A 122 -2.12 -15.14 1.07
C SER A 122 -1.85 -14.01 2.08
N ASP A 123 -2.12 -12.77 1.71
CA ASP A 123 -1.97 -11.62 2.60
C ASP A 123 -2.72 -11.81 3.93
N SER A 124 -3.91 -12.41 3.89
CA SER A 124 -4.69 -12.70 5.10
C SER A 124 -4.05 -13.76 6.00
N ALA A 125 -3.36 -14.74 5.43
CA ALA A 125 -2.62 -15.75 6.19
C ALA A 125 -1.33 -15.21 6.80
N ARG A 126 -0.80 -14.12 6.25
CA ARG A 126 0.44 -13.45 6.70
C ARG A 126 0.20 -12.46 7.84
N VAL A 127 -1.06 -12.16 8.15
CA VAL A 127 -1.44 -11.21 9.21
C VAL A 127 -1.87 -11.98 10.44
N ALA A 128 -1.26 -11.68 11.57
CA ALA A 128 -1.65 -12.27 12.85
C ALA A 128 -3.08 -11.86 13.21
N SER A 129 -3.93 -12.84 13.38
CA SER A 129 -5.27 -12.71 13.91
C SER A 129 -5.41 -13.60 15.15
N LYS A 130 -6.57 -13.56 15.79
CA LYS A 130 -6.82 -14.42 16.96
C LYS A 130 -6.59 -15.89 16.58
N GLY A 131 -5.64 -16.55 17.25
CA GLY A 131 -5.21 -17.91 16.95
C GLY A 131 -4.10 -18.04 15.90
N GLN A 132 -3.58 -16.93 15.38
CA GLN A 132 -2.50 -16.90 14.39
C GLN A 132 -1.35 -15.96 14.81
N GLU A 133 -1.03 -15.94 16.08
CA GLU A 133 -0.01 -15.02 16.63
C GLU A 133 1.40 -15.28 16.07
N SER A 134 1.64 -16.46 15.48
CA SER A 134 2.88 -16.79 14.77
C SER A 134 2.95 -16.27 13.34
N ALA A 135 1.82 -15.80 12.78
CA ALA A 135 1.79 -15.31 11.40
C ALA A 135 2.75 -14.14 11.19
N ARG A 136 3.49 -14.17 10.09
CA ARG A 136 4.47 -13.16 9.72
C ARG A 136 4.36 -12.82 8.23
N TRP A 137 4.65 -11.58 7.91
CA TRP A 137 4.65 -11.12 6.53
C TRP A 137 5.79 -11.73 5.72
N PHE A 138 6.95 -11.96 6.36
CA PHE A 138 8.08 -12.61 5.73
C PHE A 138 8.68 -13.72 6.62
N ASN A 139 9.49 -14.58 6.03
CA ASN A 139 10.11 -15.72 6.68
C ASN A 139 11.23 -15.25 7.63
N ALA A 140 10.90 -15.12 8.90
CA ALA A 140 11.87 -14.67 9.90
C ALA A 140 13.06 -15.64 10.10
N SER A 141 12.89 -16.94 9.82
CA SER A 141 13.96 -17.94 9.99
C SER A 141 15.06 -17.84 8.93
N ALA A 142 14.79 -17.14 7.82
CA ALA A 142 15.81 -16.84 6.81
C ALA A 142 16.88 -15.83 7.29
N PHE A 143 16.63 -15.15 8.40
CA PHE A 143 17.50 -14.08 8.89
C PHE A 143 18.29 -14.52 10.11
N THR A 144 19.57 -14.23 10.12
CA THR A 144 20.48 -14.54 11.21
C THR A 144 21.38 -13.34 11.56
N ASN A 145 22.01 -13.38 12.71
CA ASN A 145 22.94 -12.34 13.11
C ASN A 145 24.21 -12.37 12.26
N ALA A 146 24.64 -11.22 11.75
CA ALA A 146 25.91 -11.09 11.04
C ALA A 146 27.15 -11.20 11.98
N GLY A 147 26.95 -11.07 13.28
CA GLY A 147 28.04 -11.05 14.25
C GLY A 147 28.61 -9.65 14.51
N LYS A 148 29.54 -9.59 15.48
CA LYS A 148 30.17 -8.33 15.85
C LYS A 148 31.18 -7.90 14.79
N GLY A 149 31.12 -6.64 14.35
CA GLY A 149 32.05 -6.08 13.38
C GLY A 149 31.92 -6.59 11.96
N VAL A 150 30.83 -7.37 11.66
CA VAL A 150 30.57 -7.94 10.35
C VAL A 150 29.35 -7.27 9.75
N LEU A 151 29.41 -6.88 8.49
CA LEU A 151 28.27 -6.36 7.75
C LEU A 151 27.37 -7.52 7.35
N GLY A 152 26.06 -7.35 7.53
CA GLY A 152 25.08 -8.37 7.14
C GLY A 152 24.89 -8.47 5.63
N SER A 153 24.63 -9.68 5.17
CA SER A 153 24.47 -10.00 3.74
C SER A 153 23.09 -9.68 3.18
N ALA A 154 22.09 -9.35 4.02
CA ALA A 154 20.77 -9.02 3.52
C ALA A 154 20.83 -7.79 2.59
N PRO A 155 20.13 -7.82 1.45
CA PRO A 155 20.06 -6.66 0.58
C PRO A 155 19.38 -5.49 1.31
N ARG A 156 19.61 -4.28 0.85
CA ARG A 156 18.98 -3.08 1.41
C ARG A 156 17.44 -3.16 1.33
N THR A 157 16.94 -3.70 0.25
CA THR A 157 15.53 -4.00 0.05
C THR A 157 15.33 -5.43 -0.42
N ILE A 158 14.29 -6.08 0.11
CA ILE A 158 13.89 -7.44 -0.23
C ILE A 158 12.81 -7.33 -1.30
N THR A 159 13.15 -7.70 -2.53
CA THR A 159 12.26 -7.54 -3.69
C THR A 159 11.35 -8.73 -3.93
N GLU A 160 11.74 -9.91 -3.46
CA GLU A 160 10.95 -11.13 -3.53
C GLU A 160 9.72 -11.10 -2.61
N ASP A 161 9.75 -10.22 -1.62
CA ASP A 161 8.62 -9.97 -0.73
C ASP A 161 8.33 -8.46 -0.67
N ARG A 162 7.07 -8.11 -0.81
CA ARG A 162 6.61 -6.73 -0.89
C ARG A 162 5.48 -6.50 0.08
N TYR A 163 5.21 -5.23 0.39
CA TYR A 163 3.97 -4.84 1.06
C TYR A 163 2.76 -5.34 0.27
N GLN A 164 1.63 -5.40 0.95
CA GLN A 164 0.36 -5.80 0.36
C GLN A 164 0.10 -5.09 -0.98
N PHE A 165 -0.35 -5.87 -1.96
CA PHE A 165 -0.91 -5.31 -3.19
C PHE A 165 -2.13 -4.46 -2.83
N ARG A 166 -2.05 -3.17 -3.14
CA ARG A 166 -3.12 -2.22 -2.82
C ARG A 166 -4.18 -2.27 -3.89
N LYS A 167 -5.40 -2.54 -3.46
CA LYS A 167 -6.61 -2.40 -4.28
C LYS A 167 -7.57 -1.47 -3.56
N ASN A 168 -8.06 -0.48 -4.26
CA ASN A 168 -9.11 0.41 -3.77
C ASN A 168 -10.14 0.57 -4.86
N ILE A 169 -11.41 0.51 -4.48
CA ILE A 169 -12.53 0.77 -5.38
C ILE A 169 -13.45 1.73 -4.66
N ASP A 170 -13.56 2.93 -5.22
CA ASP A 170 -14.52 3.93 -4.80
C ASP A 170 -15.59 4.06 -5.88
N MET A 171 -16.84 4.16 -5.50
CA MET A 171 -17.98 4.19 -6.42
C MET A 171 -18.95 5.30 -6.05
N VAL A 172 -19.54 5.90 -7.05
CA VAL A 172 -20.60 6.88 -6.92
C VAL A 172 -21.75 6.47 -7.81
N ILE A 173 -22.96 6.48 -7.25
CA ILE A 173 -24.21 6.36 -7.99
C ILE A 173 -24.96 7.66 -7.79
N ALA A 174 -25.25 8.37 -8.86
CA ALA A 174 -25.97 9.63 -8.82
C ALA A 174 -27.24 9.51 -9.71
N LYS A 175 -28.29 10.15 -9.25
CA LYS A 175 -29.53 10.29 -10.01
C LYS A 175 -29.88 11.77 -10.11
N ASP A 176 -29.99 12.24 -11.32
CA ASP A 176 -30.49 13.57 -11.63
C ASP A 176 -31.96 13.49 -12.04
N THR A 177 -32.78 14.37 -11.50
CA THR A 177 -34.19 14.46 -11.81
C THR A 177 -34.55 15.92 -12.07
N GLU A 178 -35.05 16.22 -13.26
CA GLU A 178 -35.61 17.52 -13.56
C GLU A 178 -37.00 17.68 -12.89
N ILE A 179 -37.15 18.73 -12.09
CA ILE A 179 -38.38 19.00 -11.32
C ILE A 179 -39.15 20.21 -11.81
N GLY A 180 -38.82 20.70 -13.02
CA GLY A 180 -39.49 21.82 -13.67
C GLY A 180 -38.77 23.16 -13.47
N ALA A 181 -39.13 24.14 -14.29
CA ALA A 181 -38.56 25.48 -14.27
C ALA A 181 -37.00 25.54 -14.35
N GLY A 182 -36.38 24.53 -14.92
CA GLY A 182 -34.91 24.42 -15.01
C GLY A 182 -34.23 23.91 -13.75
N ALA A 183 -34.99 23.56 -12.70
CA ALA A 183 -34.45 23.03 -11.49
C ALA A 183 -34.15 21.52 -11.61
N VAL A 184 -33.01 21.12 -11.08
CA VAL A 184 -32.54 19.72 -11.04
C VAL A 184 -32.32 19.29 -9.60
N ALA A 185 -32.96 18.20 -9.21
CA ALA A 185 -32.71 17.50 -7.96
C ALA A 185 -31.75 16.33 -8.20
N GLN A 186 -30.65 16.32 -7.49
CA GLN A 186 -29.68 15.24 -7.53
C GLN A 186 -29.66 14.50 -6.19
N VAL A 187 -29.79 13.18 -6.26
CA VAL A 187 -29.50 12.27 -5.16
C VAL A 187 -28.21 11.54 -5.50
N ARG A 188 -27.27 11.52 -4.56
CA ARG A 188 -25.95 10.94 -4.78
C ARG A 188 -25.57 10.02 -3.63
N PHE A 189 -25.24 8.79 -3.96
CA PHE A 189 -24.77 7.77 -3.05
C PHE A 189 -23.31 7.47 -3.35
N GLU A 190 -22.44 7.68 -2.37
CA GLU A 190 -21.00 7.48 -2.46
C GLU A 190 -20.57 6.32 -1.58
N LEU A 191 -19.73 5.46 -2.14
CA LEU A 191 -19.16 4.30 -1.47
C LEU A 191 -17.65 4.36 -1.61
N LEU A 192 -16.96 4.62 -0.52
CA LEU A 192 -15.50 4.56 -0.45
C LEU A 192 -15.07 3.19 0.06
N ASN A 193 -14.04 2.63 -0.55
CA ASN A 193 -13.56 1.29 -0.27
C ASN A 193 -14.70 0.25 -0.36
N VAL A 194 -15.39 0.19 -1.50
CA VAL A 194 -16.56 -0.69 -1.76
C VAL A 194 -16.29 -2.14 -1.38
N THR A 195 -15.10 -2.63 -1.68
CA THR A 195 -14.68 -4.02 -1.40
C THR A 195 -14.38 -4.26 0.08
N ASN A 196 -14.36 -3.21 0.90
CA ASN A 196 -13.95 -3.27 2.31
C ASN A 196 -12.61 -4.01 2.49
N THR A 197 -11.66 -3.72 1.60
CA THR A 197 -10.36 -4.37 1.62
C THR A 197 -9.50 -3.72 2.70
N PRO A 198 -9.02 -4.47 3.69
CA PRO A 198 -8.12 -3.94 4.71
C PRO A 198 -6.78 -3.58 4.06
N LYS A 199 -6.19 -2.46 4.47
CA LYS A 199 -4.84 -2.07 4.10
C LYS A 199 -3.93 -2.29 5.30
N PHE A 200 -2.92 -3.13 5.13
CA PHE A 200 -1.97 -3.43 6.18
C PHE A 200 -0.77 -2.50 6.12
N GLY A 201 -0.30 -2.07 7.29
CA GLY A 201 0.86 -1.21 7.43
C GLY A 201 1.69 -1.59 8.65
N GLY A 202 2.78 -0.85 8.86
CA GLY A 202 3.60 -1.06 10.03
C GLY A 202 4.18 -2.47 10.12
N ILE A 203 4.57 -3.09 9.01
CA ILE A 203 5.28 -4.36 9.06
C ILE A 203 6.59 -4.13 9.81
N SER A 204 6.77 -4.84 10.91
CA SER A 204 7.96 -4.68 11.74
C SER A 204 9.19 -5.25 11.02
N SER A 205 10.00 -4.37 10.48
CA SER A 205 11.26 -4.70 9.79
C SER A 205 12.49 -4.56 10.70
N ASN A 206 12.28 -4.05 11.90
CA ASN A 206 13.34 -3.78 12.85
C ASN A 206 13.57 -4.96 13.79
N ALA A 207 14.84 -5.19 14.10
CA ALA A 207 15.23 -6.23 15.06
C ALA A 207 14.76 -7.63 14.67
N TYR A 208 15.39 -8.21 13.65
CA TYR A 208 15.08 -9.55 13.09
C TYR A 208 14.93 -10.65 14.17
N ASN A 209 15.50 -10.47 15.36
CA ASN A 209 15.38 -11.38 16.49
C ASN A 209 14.24 -11.02 17.47
N SER A 210 13.49 -9.95 17.21
CA SER A 210 12.35 -9.60 18.07
C SER A 210 11.13 -10.47 17.76
N SER A 211 10.27 -10.65 18.76
CA SER A 211 9.01 -11.36 18.58
C SER A 211 8.07 -10.70 17.58
N SER A 212 8.24 -9.39 17.34
CA SER A 212 7.45 -8.60 16.39
C SER A 212 8.00 -8.61 14.98
N PHE A 213 9.23 -9.12 14.74
CA PHE A 213 9.85 -9.09 13.41
C PHE A 213 8.98 -9.78 12.35
N GLY A 214 8.70 -9.07 11.27
CA GLY A 214 7.81 -9.52 10.19
C GLY A 214 6.32 -9.49 10.51
N ARG A 215 5.91 -9.03 11.70
CA ARG A 215 4.48 -8.92 12.02
C ARG A 215 3.90 -7.61 11.50
N VAL A 216 2.66 -7.70 11.05
CA VAL A 216 1.84 -6.51 10.79
C VAL A 216 1.40 -5.94 12.13
N THR A 217 1.71 -4.66 12.37
CA THR A 217 1.44 -3.99 13.65
C THR A 217 0.24 -3.06 13.60
N GLN A 218 -0.24 -2.71 12.41
CA GLN A 218 -1.39 -1.84 12.27
C GLN A 218 -2.13 -2.06 10.95
N GLN A 219 -3.40 -1.76 10.97
CA GLN A 219 -4.20 -1.53 9.76
C GLN A 219 -4.20 -0.04 9.47
N VAL A 220 -3.99 0.33 8.22
CA VAL A 220 -3.98 1.72 7.76
C VAL A 220 -5.14 1.96 6.78
N GLY A 221 -5.52 3.22 6.62
CA GLY A 221 -6.64 3.59 5.75
C GLY A 221 -8.00 3.42 6.42
N PHE A 222 -9.02 3.69 5.65
CA PHE A 222 -10.40 3.70 6.12
C PHE A 222 -11.07 2.37 5.80
N MET A 223 -11.98 1.93 6.67
CA MET A 223 -12.98 0.92 6.37
C MET A 223 -13.91 1.45 5.26
N ARG A 224 -14.83 0.62 4.80
CA ARG A 224 -15.87 1.08 3.88
C ARG A 224 -16.70 2.19 4.51
N ILE A 225 -16.82 3.29 3.79
CA ILE A 225 -17.63 4.45 4.16
C ILE A 225 -18.68 4.63 3.08
N TRP A 226 -19.88 4.96 3.47
CA TRP A 226 -20.94 5.36 2.56
C TRP A 226 -21.52 6.70 2.99
N GLN A 227 -21.90 7.48 2.02
CA GLN A 227 -22.48 8.80 2.20
C GLN A 227 -23.65 8.97 1.24
N LEU A 228 -24.74 9.53 1.74
CA LEU A 228 -25.88 9.96 0.94
C LEU A 228 -25.92 11.49 0.95
N SER A 229 -26.05 12.08 -0.22
CA SER A 229 -26.21 13.53 -0.35
C SER A 229 -27.37 13.88 -1.29
N PHE A 230 -27.99 15.00 -1.01
CA PHE A 230 -29.03 15.59 -1.83
C PHE A 230 -28.58 17.00 -2.23
N ARG A 231 -28.78 17.35 -3.49
CA ARG A 231 -28.50 18.67 -4.04
C ARG A 231 -29.65 19.15 -4.89
N LEU A 232 -30.04 20.39 -4.69
CA LEU A 232 -31.00 21.10 -5.52
C LEU A 232 -30.26 22.23 -6.25
N THR A 233 -30.39 22.27 -7.56
CA THR A 233 -29.85 23.36 -8.41
C THR A 233 -31.02 23.99 -9.14
N TYR A 234 -31.12 25.31 -9.11
CA TYR A 234 -32.19 26.10 -9.71
C TYR A 234 -31.58 27.30 -10.43
#